data_797f7d7ed688badea536d11a845e436c
#
_entry.id   797f7d7ed688badea536d11a845e436c
#
_cell.length_a   1.000
_cell.length_b   1.000
_cell.length_c   1.000
_cell.angle_alpha   90.00
_cell.angle_beta   90.00
_cell.angle_gamma   90.00
#
_symmetry.space_group_name_H-M   'P 1'
#
loop_
_entity.id
_entity.type
_entity.pdbx_description
1 polymer ?
#
loop_
_entity_poly.entity_id
_entity_poly.type
_entity_poly.pdbx_seq_one_letter_code
_entity_poly.pdbx_strand_id
1 'polypeptide(L)'
;MTKETIKLFSEMHAEPSWLSDLRQKAFDKIESLELPVIERVKFHRWNLGDGTITESEPSANIPDFTALDNHLKLVQVGTQTVFEQIPVELAEQGVVFTDFHSALEEIPELVEEFFMSSVKYDDDKLAAYHTAYFNSGAVLYIPDNVEITEPIEGIFYQDSNSDVPFNKHILIIAGKNSKINYLERLESRGEGSAKATANITVEVIARSGAQVKFAAIDRLGENITAYISRRGKLGNDASIDWAIGVMNEGNVVADFDSDLLGNGSHADLKVVALSSGRQVQGIDTRVTNYGCNSIGNILQHGVILEKATLTFNGIGHIIKGAKGADAQQESRVLMLSDQARSDANPILLIDENDVTAGHAASIGQVDPEDMYYLMSRGLDKATAERLVVRGFLGSVIVEIPVKEVRDEMIATIEEKLSKR
;
A
#
# COMPACT_ATOMS: atom_id res chain seq x y z
N MET A 1 11.79 -25.08 -7.19
CA MET A 1 12.47 -24.14 -6.27
C MET A 1 12.96 -24.89 -5.06
N THR A 2 14.14 -24.60 -4.58
CA THR A 2 14.78 -25.38 -3.50
C THR A 2 15.22 -24.43 -2.37
N LYS A 3 15.27 -24.94 -1.14
CA LYS A 3 15.88 -24.22 -0.01
C LYS A 3 17.32 -23.75 -0.31
N GLU A 4 18.01 -24.46 -1.20
CA GLU A 4 19.37 -24.13 -1.60
C GLU A 4 19.47 -22.77 -2.32
N THR A 5 18.46 -22.42 -3.15
CA THR A 5 18.41 -21.11 -3.82
C THR A 5 18.25 -19.97 -2.81
N ILE A 6 17.38 -20.15 -1.81
CA ILE A 6 17.18 -19.17 -0.73
C ILE A 6 18.46 -19.01 0.10
N LYS A 7 19.11 -20.15 0.43
CA LYS A 7 20.35 -20.13 1.20
C LYS A 7 21.49 -19.41 0.45
N LEU A 8 21.62 -19.67 -0.86
CA LEU A 8 22.61 -18.98 -1.69
C LEU A 8 22.34 -17.47 -1.76
N PHE A 9 21.09 -17.05 -1.86
CA PHE A 9 20.72 -15.64 -1.83
C PHE A 9 21.12 -15.00 -0.48
N SER A 10 20.79 -15.64 0.64
CA SER A 10 21.15 -15.16 1.97
C SER A 10 22.68 -15.07 2.14
N GLU A 11 23.44 -16.02 1.60
CA GLU A 11 24.91 -16.01 1.62
C GLU A 11 25.49 -14.89 0.74
N MET A 12 24.91 -14.64 -0.44
CA MET A 12 25.34 -13.55 -1.34
C MET A 12 25.16 -12.16 -0.72
N HIS A 13 24.08 -11.98 0.04
CA HIS A 13 23.76 -10.71 0.71
C HIS A 13 24.26 -10.64 2.15
N ALA A 14 25.07 -11.60 2.59
CA ALA A 14 25.58 -11.68 3.98
C ALA A 14 24.47 -11.50 5.03
N GLU A 15 23.27 -12.03 4.75
CA GLU A 15 22.12 -11.91 5.66
C GLU A 15 22.44 -12.55 7.02
N PRO A 16 22.02 -11.96 8.16
CA PRO A 16 22.20 -12.53 9.47
C PRO A 16 21.44 -13.86 9.60
N SER A 17 21.95 -14.74 10.47
CA SER A 17 21.41 -16.10 10.63
C SER A 17 19.90 -16.13 10.95
N TRP A 18 19.42 -15.19 11.75
CA TRP A 18 18.00 -15.11 12.10
C TRP A 18 17.11 -14.92 10.86
N LEU A 19 17.53 -14.09 9.89
CA LEU A 19 16.78 -13.82 8.65
C LEU A 19 16.82 -15.04 7.72
N SER A 20 18.00 -15.63 7.52
CA SER A 20 18.15 -16.86 6.73
C SER A 20 17.30 -18.00 7.28
N ASP A 21 17.27 -18.18 8.62
CA ASP A 21 16.45 -19.19 9.29
C ASP A 21 14.94 -18.89 9.12
N LEU A 22 14.55 -17.62 9.20
CA LEU A 22 13.16 -17.18 9.01
C LEU A 22 12.68 -17.45 7.58
N ARG A 23 13.50 -17.13 6.56
CA ARG A 23 13.22 -17.46 5.16
C ARG A 23 12.99 -18.96 4.95
N GLN A 24 13.82 -19.80 5.56
CA GLN A 24 13.70 -21.25 5.45
C GLN A 24 12.43 -21.78 6.14
N LYS A 25 12.10 -21.26 7.33
CA LYS A 25 10.84 -21.59 8.03
C LYS A 25 9.63 -21.18 7.22
N ALA A 26 9.66 -20.00 6.63
CA ALA A 26 8.59 -19.51 5.77
C ALA A 26 8.43 -20.38 4.51
N PHE A 27 9.54 -20.74 3.86
CA PHE A 27 9.51 -21.65 2.71
C PHE A 27 8.84 -22.99 3.02
N ASP A 28 9.13 -23.59 4.18
CA ASP A 28 8.52 -24.86 4.60
C ASP A 28 7.00 -24.77 4.81
N LYS A 29 6.49 -23.56 5.01
CA LYS A 29 5.06 -23.33 5.24
C LYS A 29 4.27 -23.08 3.96
N ILE A 30 4.88 -22.59 2.88
CA ILE A 30 4.19 -22.16 1.65
C ILE A 30 3.17 -23.19 1.14
N GLU A 31 3.57 -24.48 1.08
CA GLU A 31 2.67 -25.52 0.54
C GLU A 31 1.56 -25.96 1.51
N SER A 32 1.71 -25.65 2.78
CA SER A 32 0.73 -26.03 3.82
C SER A 32 -0.28 -24.92 4.15
N LEU A 33 -0.02 -23.70 3.70
CA LEU A 33 -0.87 -22.55 3.97
C LEU A 33 -1.81 -22.27 2.79
N GLU A 34 -3.00 -21.78 3.12
CA GLU A 34 -3.96 -21.30 2.14
C GLU A 34 -3.65 -19.85 1.74
N LEU A 35 -4.15 -19.44 0.57
CA LEU A 35 -4.13 -18.03 0.16
C LEU A 35 -5.00 -17.19 1.11
N PRO A 36 -4.65 -15.91 1.34
CA PRO A 36 -5.52 -15.03 2.09
C PRO A 36 -6.91 -14.94 1.44
N VAL A 37 -7.93 -14.81 2.27
CA VAL A 37 -9.31 -14.72 1.80
C VAL A 37 -9.67 -13.25 1.62
N ILE A 38 -9.89 -12.84 0.38
CA ILE A 38 -10.46 -11.53 0.04
C ILE A 38 -11.89 -11.81 -0.41
N GLU A 39 -12.86 -11.37 0.38
CA GLU A 39 -14.26 -11.66 0.12
C GLU A 39 -14.70 -11.21 -1.28
N ARG A 40 -15.40 -12.10 -2.01
CA ARG A 40 -15.89 -11.87 -3.38
C ARG A 40 -14.82 -11.80 -4.47
N VAL A 41 -13.52 -11.93 -4.16
CA VAL A 41 -12.43 -11.91 -5.15
C VAL A 41 -11.85 -13.31 -5.35
N LYS A 42 -11.78 -13.76 -6.60
CA LYS A 42 -11.23 -15.07 -6.95
C LYS A 42 -9.89 -14.91 -7.66
N PHE A 43 -8.81 -14.98 -6.90
CA PHE A 43 -7.45 -14.80 -7.41
C PHE A 43 -6.53 -16.02 -7.30
N HIS A 44 -7.06 -17.17 -6.91
CA HIS A 44 -6.30 -18.42 -6.76
C HIS A 44 -5.57 -18.89 -8.04
N ARG A 45 -5.91 -18.31 -9.20
CA ARG A 45 -5.27 -18.60 -10.50
C ARG A 45 -4.28 -17.52 -10.95
N TRP A 46 -3.97 -16.58 -10.11
CA TRP A 46 -3.09 -15.45 -10.48
C TRP A 46 -1.60 -15.76 -10.28
N ASN A 47 -1.28 -16.93 -9.74
CA ASN A 47 0.09 -17.40 -9.52
C ASN A 47 0.97 -16.43 -8.68
N LEU A 48 0.35 -15.74 -7.74
CA LEU A 48 1.03 -14.73 -6.89
C LEU A 48 2.11 -15.32 -5.97
N GLY A 49 2.05 -16.61 -5.71
CA GLY A 49 3.04 -17.34 -4.91
C GLY A 49 4.00 -18.19 -5.77
N ASP A 50 4.06 -17.95 -7.08
CA ASP A 50 4.94 -18.66 -8.00
C ASP A 50 6.06 -17.70 -8.43
N GLY A 51 7.29 -17.99 -8.10
CA GLY A 51 8.41 -17.16 -8.50
C GLY A 51 9.72 -17.64 -7.88
N THR A 52 10.79 -16.99 -8.24
CA THR A 52 12.12 -17.28 -7.74
C THR A 52 12.69 -16.07 -7.01
N ILE A 53 13.61 -16.30 -6.08
CA ILE A 53 14.40 -15.21 -5.52
C ILE A 53 15.56 -14.97 -6.49
N THR A 54 15.46 -13.88 -7.24
CA THR A 54 16.44 -13.48 -8.26
C THR A 54 16.56 -11.96 -8.27
N GLU A 55 17.66 -11.48 -8.81
CA GLU A 55 17.93 -10.08 -9.04
C GLU A 55 18.04 -9.80 -10.53
N SER A 56 17.87 -8.54 -10.89
CA SER A 56 18.06 -8.07 -12.26
C SER A 56 18.81 -6.74 -12.26
N GLU A 57 19.70 -6.59 -13.24
CA GLU A 57 20.25 -5.27 -13.54
C GLU A 57 19.17 -4.37 -14.14
N PRO A 58 19.10 -3.08 -13.74
CA PRO A 58 18.13 -2.15 -14.27
C PRO A 58 18.32 -1.98 -15.77
N SER A 59 17.26 -2.15 -16.54
CA SER A 59 17.26 -1.92 -17.99
C SER A 59 16.27 -0.82 -18.41
N ALA A 60 15.38 -0.40 -17.52
CA ALA A 60 14.49 0.70 -17.76
C ALA A 60 15.20 2.04 -17.66
N ASN A 61 14.85 2.96 -18.58
CA ASN A 61 15.32 4.33 -18.50
C ASN A 61 14.62 5.06 -17.35
N ILE A 62 15.39 5.57 -16.40
CA ILE A 62 14.90 6.29 -15.22
C ILE A 62 15.20 7.78 -15.31
N PRO A 63 14.36 8.65 -14.71
CA PRO A 63 14.65 10.06 -14.58
C PRO A 63 15.97 10.31 -13.86
N ASP A 64 16.63 11.43 -14.18
CA ASP A 64 17.78 11.92 -13.43
C ASP A 64 17.28 12.55 -12.11
N PHE A 65 17.62 11.95 -10.99
CA PHE A 65 17.25 12.43 -9.66
C PHE A 65 18.29 13.36 -9.02
N THR A 66 19.46 13.52 -9.64
CA THR A 66 20.58 14.32 -9.09
C THR A 66 20.31 15.82 -9.05
N ALA A 67 19.36 16.31 -9.86
CA ALA A 67 18.99 17.72 -9.96
C ALA A 67 17.81 18.11 -9.04
N LEU A 68 17.27 17.17 -8.27
CA LEU A 68 16.09 17.39 -7.46
C LEU A 68 16.45 17.80 -6.02
N ASP A 69 15.52 18.47 -5.40
CA ASP A 69 15.45 19.00 -4.05
C ASP A 69 16.29 18.26 -2.99
N ASN A 70 16.69 18.93 -1.94
CA ASN A 70 17.42 18.36 -0.79
C ASN A 70 16.48 17.60 0.16
N HIS A 71 15.62 16.71 -0.41
CA HIS A 71 14.68 15.90 0.36
C HIS A 71 15.23 14.51 0.64
N LEU A 72 14.74 13.89 1.71
CA LEU A 72 15.03 12.50 2.02
C LEU A 72 14.36 11.58 1.00
N LYS A 73 15.16 10.86 0.19
CA LYS A 73 14.67 10.10 -0.96
C LYS A 73 15.46 8.82 -1.21
N LEU A 74 14.72 7.75 -1.55
CA LEU A 74 15.28 6.49 -2.00
C LEU A 74 14.58 6.06 -3.29
N VAL A 75 15.35 5.63 -4.29
CA VAL A 75 14.81 5.14 -5.58
C VAL A 75 15.39 3.78 -5.90
N GLN A 76 14.51 2.83 -6.21
CA GLN A 76 14.89 1.49 -6.69
C GLN A 76 14.30 1.22 -8.08
N VAL A 77 15.04 0.48 -8.90
CA VAL A 77 14.57 -0.08 -10.17
C VAL A 77 14.78 -1.58 -10.15
N GLY A 78 13.70 -2.34 -10.38
CA GLY A 78 13.76 -3.78 -10.17
C GLY A 78 14.21 -4.09 -8.74
N THR A 79 15.34 -4.76 -8.59
CA THR A 79 15.90 -5.12 -7.28
C THR A 79 17.01 -4.17 -6.80
N GLN A 80 17.43 -3.21 -7.62
CA GLN A 80 18.60 -2.38 -7.35
C GLN A 80 18.23 -0.99 -6.84
N THR A 81 18.96 -0.50 -5.82
CA THR A 81 18.92 0.90 -5.39
C THR A 81 19.78 1.74 -6.33
N VAL A 82 19.16 2.70 -7.00
CA VAL A 82 19.81 3.54 -8.02
C VAL A 82 20.04 4.97 -7.55
N PHE A 83 19.35 5.39 -6.50
CA PHE A 83 19.52 6.70 -5.88
C PHE A 83 19.14 6.66 -4.41
N GLU A 84 19.95 7.31 -3.59
CA GLU A 84 19.72 7.48 -2.16
C GLU A 84 20.21 8.86 -1.74
N GLN A 85 19.41 9.59 -0.99
CA GLN A 85 19.74 10.91 -0.50
C GLN A 85 19.17 11.13 0.90
N ILE A 86 20.06 11.40 1.84
CA ILE A 86 19.72 11.80 3.22
C ILE A 86 20.33 13.17 3.48
N PRO A 87 19.53 14.22 3.78
CA PRO A 87 20.05 15.49 4.22
C PRO A 87 20.95 15.35 5.45
N VAL A 88 22.08 16.05 5.46
CA VAL A 88 23.10 15.92 6.52
C VAL A 88 22.50 16.16 7.91
N GLU A 89 21.62 17.14 8.02
CA GLU A 89 20.95 17.51 9.28
C GLU A 89 20.05 16.40 9.82
N LEU A 90 19.49 15.56 8.96
CA LEU A 90 18.67 14.40 9.35
C LEU A 90 19.57 13.20 9.71
N ALA A 91 20.64 12.97 8.95
CA ALA A 91 21.63 11.95 9.29
C ALA A 91 22.28 12.20 10.66
N GLU A 92 22.62 13.45 10.98
CA GLU A 92 23.14 13.85 12.31
C GLU A 92 22.13 13.62 13.44
N GLN A 93 20.83 13.61 13.15
CA GLN A 93 19.78 13.26 14.10
C GLN A 93 19.56 11.73 14.22
N GLY A 94 20.28 10.92 13.45
CA GLY A 94 20.17 9.46 13.45
C GLY A 94 19.03 8.92 12.59
N VAL A 95 18.51 9.72 11.65
CA VAL A 95 17.55 9.23 10.65
C VAL A 95 18.27 8.30 9.67
N VAL A 96 17.68 7.15 9.40
CA VAL A 96 18.17 6.18 8.42
C VAL A 96 17.10 5.97 7.36
N PHE A 97 17.46 6.06 6.08
CA PHE A 97 16.62 5.65 4.96
C PHE A 97 17.49 5.03 3.88
N THR A 98 17.53 3.73 3.85
CA THR A 98 18.44 2.97 3.00
C THR A 98 17.76 1.70 2.47
N ASP A 99 18.41 0.99 1.57
CA ASP A 99 17.93 -0.32 1.14
C ASP A 99 17.92 -1.35 2.29
N PHE A 100 17.13 -2.41 2.10
CA PHE A 100 16.88 -3.37 3.18
C PHE A 100 18.15 -4.08 3.66
N HIS A 101 19.07 -4.44 2.75
CA HIS A 101 20.29 -5.16 3.13
C HIS A 101 21.29 -4.23 3.82
N SER A 102 21.43 -2.99 3.37
CA SER A 102 22.24 -1.98 4.08
C SER A 102 21.70 -1.71 5.49
N ALA A 103 20.39 -1.70 5.68
CA ALA A 103 19.78 -1.52 7.00
C ALA A 103 20.09 -2.67 7.96
N LEU A 104 20.29 -3.91 7.47
CA LEU A 104 20.74 -5.04 8.29
C LEU A 104 22.15 -4.83 8.89
N GLU A 105 22.97 -3.98 8.25
CA GLU A 105 24.30 -3.62 8.75
C GLU A 105 24.26 -2.38 9.64
N GLU A 106 23.45 -1.38 9.28
CA GLU A 106 23.39 -0.08 9.96
C GLU A 106 22.58 -0.10 11.26
N ILE A 107 21.41 -0.78 11.26
CA ILE A 107 20.47 -0.82 12.38
C ILE A 107 19.92 -2.24 12.63
N PRO A 108 20.80 -3.27 12.78
CA PRO A 108 20.42 -4.69 12.81
C PRO A 108 19.36 -5.01 13.88
N GLU A 109 19.48 -4.46 15.09
CA GLU A 109 18.57 -4.75 16.20
C GLU A 109 17.14 -4.25 15.91
N LEU A 110 17.00 -3.09 15.25
CA LEU A 110 15.69 -2.55 14.90
C LEU A 110 15.04 -3.35 13.77
N VAL A 111 15.83 -3.77 12.77
CA VAL A 111 15.31 -4.60 11.69
C VAL A 111 14.88 -5.96 12.24
N GLU A 112 15.67 -6.61 13.10
CA GLU A 112 15.30 -7.89 13.72
C GLU A 112 14.05 -7.78 14.60
N GLU A 113 13.89 -6.67 15.35
CA GLU A 113 12.71 -6.45 16.22
C GLU A 113 11.42 -6.27 15.43
N PHE A 114 11.48 -5.53 14.30
CA PHE A 114 10.27 -5.07 13.63
C PHE A 114 9.95 -5.75 12.29
N PHE A 115 10.92 -6.39 11.64
CA PHE A 115 10.70 -7.12 10.40
C PHE A 115 9.66 -8.24 10.57
N MET A 116 8.65 -8.26 9.71
CA MET A 116 7.52 -9.21 9.76
C MET A 116 6.84 -9.25 11.13
N SER A 117 6.80 -8.12 11.83
CA SER A 117 6.16 -8.01 13.14
C SER A 117 4.65 -7.72 13.04
N SER A 118 4.20 -7.09 11.95
CA SER A 118 2.80 -6.79 11.69
C SER A 118 2.11 -7.85 10.84
N VAL A 119 2.88 -8.60 10.06
CA VAL A 119 2.43 -9.78 9.30
C VAL A 119 3.33 -10.94 9.68
N LYS A 120 2.76 -12.01 10.21
CA LYS A 120 3.58 -13.18 10.53
C LYS A 120 3.80 -14.02 9.27
N TYR A 121 5.00 -14.58 9.15
CA TYR A 121 5.37 -15.43 8.01
C TYR A 121 4.48 -16.66 7.82
N ASP A 122 3.66 -17.02 8.80
CA ASP A 122 2.75 -18.17 8.79
C ASP A 122 1.26 -17.79 8.88
N ASP A 123 0.93 -16.51 8.68
CA ASP A 123 -0.47 -16.05 8.64
C ASP A 123 -1.21 -16.60 7.40
N ASP A 124 -0.57 -16.59 6.24
CA ASP A 124 -1.10 -17.12 4.98
C ASP A 124 0.00 -17.46 3.98
N LYS A 125 -0.39 -18.05 2.86
CA LYS A 125 0.55 -18.49 1.81
C LYS A 125 1.35 -17.34 1.20
N LEU A 126 0.76 -16.14 1.02
CA LEU A 126 1.45 -14.99 0.43
C LEU A 126 2.40 -14.33 1.41
N ALA A 127 2.09 -14.32 2.70
CA ALA A 127 3.01 -13.88 3.75
C ALA A 127 4.22 -14.82 3.87
N ALA A 128 3.99 -16.15 3.80
CA ALA A 128 5.07 -17.12 3.77
C ALA A 128 5.94 -16.98 2.51
N TYR A 129 5.30 -16.82 1.35
CA TYR A 129 6.00 -16.58 0.09
C TYR A 129 6.82 -15.29 0.14
N HIS A 130 6.22 -14.19 0.62
CA HIS A 130 6.92 -12.92 0.78
C HIS A 130 8.18 -13.08 1.63
N THR A 131 8.03 -13.63 2.84
CA THR A 131 9.16 -13.81 3.78
C THR A 131 10.28 -14.66 3.19
N ALA A 132 9.93 -15.70 2.43
CA ALA A 132 10.92 -16.57 1.80
C ALA A 132 11.63 -15.92 0.60
N TYR A 133 10.92 -15.08 -0.17
CA TYR A 133 11.32 -14.66 -1.50
C TYR A 133 11.42 -13.15 -1.75
N PHE A 134 11.19 -12.29 -0.75
CA PHE A 134 11.46 -10.87 -0.96
C PHE A 134 12.95 -10.68 -1.33
N ASN A 135 13.21 -9.88 -2.35
CA ASN A 135 14.52 -9.75 -2.96
C ASN A 135 15.09 -8.33 -2.91
N SER A 136 14.31 -7.40 -2.38
CA SER A 136 14.70 -5.99 -2.26
C SER A 136 13.71 -5.26 -1.36
N GLY A 137 14.01 -4.04 -1.02
CA GLY A 137 13.15 -3.21 -0.19
C GLY A 137 13.89 -2.03 0.41
N ALA A 138 13.27 -1.38 1.39
CA ALA A 138 13.84 -0.22 2.05
C ALA A 138 13.47 -0.22 3.53
N VAL A 139 14.31 0.39 4.34
CA VAL A 139 14.03 0.65 5.76
C VAL A 139 14.16 2.14 6.02
N LEU A 140 13.10 2.72 6.59
CA LEU A 140 13.08 4.08 7.09
C LEU A 140 12.97 4.04 8.62
N TYR A 141 13.98 4.56 9.31
CA TYR A 141 13.96 4.74 10.75
C TYR A 141 14.02 6.23 11.13
N ILE A 142 13.07 6.65 11.91
CA ILE A 142 13.02 8.00 12.50
C ILE A 142 13.19 7.87 14.00
N PRO A 143 14.22 8.48 14.60
CA PRO A 143 14.44 8.47 16.05
C PRO A 143 13.32 9.14 16.86
N ASP A 144 13.31 8.87 18.17
CA ASP A 144 12.35 9.48 19.09
C ASP A 144 12.45 11.02 19.07
N ASN A 145 11.29 11.70 19.04
CA ASN A 145 11.14 13.17 19.05
C ASN A 145 11.69 13.90 17.81
N VAL A 146 11.95 13.20 16.71
CA VAL A 146 12.35 13.83 15.45
C VAL A 146 11.09 14.15 14.63
N GLU A 147 11.00 15.40 14.18
CA GLU A 147 9.93 15.88 13.29
C GLU A 147 10.52 16.24 11.92
N ILE A 148 9.98 15.61 10.84
CA ILE A 148 10.34 15.88 9.46
C ILE A 148 9.10 16.42 8.75
N THR A 149 9.14 17.71 8.40
CA THR A 149 8.02 18.39 7.74
C THR A 149 7.98 18.19 6.24
N GLU A 150 9.18 18.09 5.65
CA GLU A 150 9.32 17.83 4.21
C GLU A 150 8.92 16.40 3.85
N PRO A 151 8.36 16.14 2.67
CA PRO A 151 8.04 14.79 2.25
C PRO A 151 9.27 13.89 2.17
N ILE A 152 9.13 12.67 2.68
CA ILE A 152 10.10 11.58 2.52
C ILE A 152 9.61 10.74 1.35
N GLU A 153 10.44 10.49 0.34
CA GLU A 153 10.00 9.80 -0.87
C GLU A 153 10.66 8.43 -1.04
N GLY A 154 9.85 7.36 -1.06
CA GLY A 154 10.23 6.03 -1.53
C GLY A 154 9.68 5.78 -2.93
N ILE A 155 10.54 5.59 -3.93
CA ILE A 155 10.14 5.39 -5.31
C ILE A 155 10.63 4.03 -5.78
N PHE A 156 9.71 3.15 -6.14
CA PHE A 156 10.00 1.77 -6.51
C PHE A 156 9.49 1.49 -7.91
N TYR A 157 10.41 1.46 -8.89
CA TYR A 157 10.10 1.16 -10.28
C TYR A 157 10.20 -0.34 -10.55
N GLN A 158 9.11 -0.92 -11.02
CA GLN A 158 9.12 -2.22 -11.66
C GLN A 158 9.65 -2.06 -13.10
N ASP A 159 10.66 -2.83 -13.48
CA ASP A 159 11.22 -2.79 -14.83
C ASP A 159 10.39 -3.64 -15.79
N SER A 160 9.68 -2.97 -16.72
CA SER A 160 8.79 -3.63 -17.68
C SER A 160 9.52 -4.52 -18.70
N ASN A 161 10.85 -4.43 -18.77
CA ASN A 161 11.66 -5.30 -19.63
C ASN A 161 12.05 -6.61 -18.92
N SER A 162 11.77 -6.73 -17.61
CA SER A 162 12.17 -7.87 -16.78
C SER A 162 10.96 -8.66 -16.29
N ASP A 163 11.08 -10.00 -16.32
CA ASP A 163 10.11 -10.94 -15.74
C ASP A 163 10.45 -11.34 -14.30
N VAL A 164 11.47 -10.73 -13.71
CA VAL A 164 11.85 -10.93 -12.31
C VAL A 164 10.72 -10.48 -11.40
N PRO A 165 10.29 -11.31 -10.42
CA PRO A 165 9.24 -10.94 -9.48
C PRO A 165 9.59 -9.67 -8.70
N PHE A 166 8.63 -8.76 -8.59
CA PHE A 166 8.77 -7.49 -7.88
C PHE A 166 8.35 -7.66 -6.42
N ASN A 167 9.22 -8.31 -5.63
CA ASN A 167 8.97 -8.68 -4.25
C ASN A 167 9.68 -7.71 -3.30
N LYS A 168 8.95 -6.70 -2.80
CA LYS A 168 9.48 -5.60 -2.00
C LYS A 168 9.05 -5.69 -0.54
N HIS A 169 10.01 -5.55 0.39
CA HIS A 169 9.71 -5.32 1.79
C HIS A 169 10.09 -3.89 2.20
N ILE A 170 9.13 -3.10 2.64
CA ILE A 170 9.34 -1.72 3.08
C ILE A 170 8.98 -1.65 4.56
N LEU A 171 9.95 -1.28 5.39
CA LEU A 171 9.77 -1.16 6.84
C LEU A 171 9.97 0.29 7.28
N ILE A 172 8.94 0.88 7.88
CA ILE A 172 8.96 2.25 8.41
C ILE A 172 8.80 2.19 9.91
N ILE A 173 9.82 2.67 10.64
CA ILE A 173 9.83 2.71 12.10
C ILE A 173 9.83 4.17 12.54
N ALA A 174 8.69 4.66 13.00
CA ALA A 174 8.53 6.00 13.56
C ALA A 174 8.69 5.94 15.08
N GLY A 175 9.78 6.52 15.59
CA GLY A 175 10.12 6.60 17.00
C GLY A 175 9.06 7.36 17.82
N LYS A 176 9.17 7.32 19.15
CA LYS A 176 8.20 7.97 20.04
C LYS A 176 8.14 9.48 19.77
N ASN A 177 6.92 10.03 19.70
CA ASN A 177 6.65 11.45 19.43
C ASN A 177 7.29 11.97 18.13
N SER A 178 7.68 11.10 17.22
CA SER A 178 8.17 11.51 15.89
C SER A 178 7.00 11.93 15.00
N LYS A 179 7.32 12.72 13.95
CA LYS A 179 6.31 13.18 13.00
C LYS A 179 6.88 13.19 11.59
N ILE A 180 6.20 12.51 10.68
CA ILE A 180 6.66 12.34 9.30
C ILE A 180 5.53 12.41 8.27
N ASN A 181 5.91 12.81 7.06
CA ASN A 181 5.10 12.69 5.84
C ASN A 181 5.86 11.77 4.86
N TYR A 182 5.39 10.55 4.67
CA TYR A 182 6.01 9.58 3.75
C TYR A 182 5.16 9.43 2.48
N LEU A 183 5.82 9.45 1.34
CA LEU A 183 5.21 9.27 0.03
C LEU A 183 5.84 8.08 -0.68
N GLU A 184 5.02 7.09 -1.01
CA GLU A 184 5.41 5.90 -1.76
C GLU A 184 4.91 5.96 -3.20
N ARG A 185 5.76 5.60 -4.15
CA ARG A 185 5.37 5.38 -5.53
C ARG A 185 5.77 3.98 -5.98
N LEU A 186 4.78 3.19 -6.39
CA LEU A 186 4.95 1.91 -7.07
C LEU A 186 4.58 2.11 -8.53
N GLU A 187 5.54 2.06 -9.44
CA GLU A 187 5.30 2.38 -10.84
C GLU A 187 6.05 1.41 -11.78
N SER A 188 5.44 1.02 -12.90
CA SER A 188 6.15 0.29 -13.95
C SER A 188 6.84 1.26 -14.90
N ARG A 189 8.08 0.96 -15.27
CA ARG A 189 8.91 1.74 -16.20
C ARG A 189 9.54 0.84 -17.27
N GLY A 190 9.75 1.40 -18.45
CA GLY A 190 10.31 0.71 -19.61
C GLY A 190 9.28 0.52 -20.73
N GLU A 191 9.79 0.18 -21.93
CA GLU A 191 8.96 -0.05 -23.12
C GLU A 191 8.58 -1.53 -23.31
N GLY A 192 9.08 -2.41 -22.43
CA GLY A 192 8.81 -3.83 -22.46
C GLY A 192 7.41 -4.18 -21.99
N SER A 193 7.04 -5.43 -22.21
CA SER A 193 5.76 -5.99 -21.79
C SER A 193 5.95 -7.34 -21.08
N ALA A 194 7.07 -7.51 -20.39
CA ALA A 194 7.35 -8.70 -19.60
C ALA A 194 6.29 -8.90 -18.53
N LYS A 195 5.82 -10.14 -18.38
CA LYS A 195 4.84 -10.48 -17.35
C LYS A 195 5.58 -10.83 -16.08
N ALA A 196 5.24 -10.14 -15.01
CA ALA A 196 5.78 -10.44 -13.69
C ALA A 196 4.67 -10.40 -12.63
N THR A 197 4.96 -11.02 -11.50
CA THR A 197 4.16 -10.87 -10.27
C THR A 197 4.81 -9.84 -9.36
N ALA A 198 3.99 -9.18 -8.55
CA ALA A 198 4.47 -8.35 -7.46
C ALA A 198 3.89 -8.86 -6.14
N ASN A 199 4.76 -9.00 -5.13
CA ASN A 199 4.35 -9.24 -3.76
C ASN A 199 5.05 -8.20 -2.88
N ILE A 200 4.28 -7.20 -2.45
CA ILE A 200 4.79 -6.03 -1.76
C ILE A 200 4.22 -6.00 -0.36
N THR A 201 5.09 -5.97 0.63
CA THR A 201 4.70 -5.81 2.03
C THR A 201 5.30 -4.53 2.59
N VAL A 202 4.46 -3.68 3.15
CA VAL A 202 4.83 -2.44 3.83
C VAL A 202 4.40 -2.53 5.28
N GLU A 203 5.34 -2.39 6.20
CA GLU A 203 5.05 -2.32 7.63
C GLU A 203 5.34 -0.91 8.16
N VAL A 204 4.37 -0.31 8.83
CA VAL A 204 4.51 0.99 9.48
C VAL A 204 4.33 0.83 10.98
N ILE A 205 5.42 1.01 11.72
CA ILE A 205 5.44 0.92 13.17
C ILE A 205 5.42 2.34 13.76
N ALA A 206 4.26 2.80 14.19
CA ALA A 206 4.10 4.09 14.86
C ALA A 206 4.20 3.89 16.37
N ARG A 207 5.36 4.22 16.97
CA ARG A 207 5.57 4.12 18.42
C ARG A 207 4.76 5.19 19.16
N SER A 208 4.67 5.09 20.49
CA SER A 208 3.80 5.99 21.28
C SER A 208 3.99 7.47 20.93
N GLY A 209 2.89 8.16 20.62
CA GLY A 209 2.86 9.56 20.24
C GLY A 209 3.36 9.86 18.82
N ALA A 210 3.79 8.86 18.05
CA ALA A 210 4.23 9.07 16.68
C ALA A 210 3.07 9.47 15.78
N GLN A 211 3.33 10.36 14.83
CA GLN A 211 2.36 10.83 13.83
C GLN A 211 2.90 10.56 12.43
N VAL A 212 2.28 9.63 11.72
CA VAL A 212 2.69 9.24 10.38
C VAL A 212 1.60 9.62 9.39
N LYS A 213 1.92 10.45 8.40
CA LYS A 213 1.11 10.62 7.20
C LYS A 213 1.74 9.78 6.10
N PHE A 214 1.05 8.71 5.73
CA PHE A 214 1.49 7.80 4.69
C PHE A 214 0.64 8.01 3.44
N ALA A 215 1.26 8.38 2.35
CA ALA A 215 0.59 8.45 1.06
C ALA A 215 1.22 7.47 0.07
N ALA A 216 0.39 6.81 -0.75
CA ALA A 216 0.86 5.91 -1.79
C ALA A 216 0.13 6.13 -3.12
N ILE A 217 0.86 6.00 -4.22
CA ILE A 217 0.30 5.96 -5.57
C ILE A 217 0.82 4.71 -6.25
N ASP A 218 -0.09 3.76 -6.49
CA ASP A 218 0.21 2.48 -7.11
C ASP A 218 -0.16 2.53 -8.59
N ARG A 219 0.84 2.49 -9.48
CA ARG A 219 0.71 2.60 -10.95
C ARG A 219 1.45 1.48 -11.68
N LEU A 220 1.33 0.26 -11.19
CA LEU A 220 1.91 -0.92 -11.87
C LEU A 220 1.17 -1.19 -13.19
N GLY A 221 1.94 -1.56 -14.22
CA GLY A 221 1.45 -1.76 -15.58
C GLY A 221 0.54 -2.96 -15.75
N GLU A 222 -0.11 -3.08 -16.93
CA GLU A 222 -1.13 -4.10 -17.23
C GLU A 222 -0.59 -5.54 -17.18
N ASN A 223 0.72 -5.72 -17.39
CA ASN A 223 1.39 -7.03 -17.36
C ASN A 223 1.78 -7.51 -15.97
N ILE A 224 1.50 -6.69 -14.95
CA ILE A 224 1.82 -7.01 -13.55
C ILE A 224 0.56 -7.46 -12.84
N THR A 225 0.66 -8.63 -12.20
CA THR A 225 -0.37 -9.10 -11.25
C THR A 225 0.20 -8.94 -9.84
N ALA A 226 -0.49 -8.17 -8.99
CA ALA A 226 0.06 -7.74 -7.72
C ALA A 226 -0.75 -8.22 -6.50
N TYR A 227 -0.04 -8.56 -5.43
CA TYR A 227 -0.50 -8.55 -4.06
C TYR A 227 0.23 -7.44 -3.30
N ILE A 228 -0.53 -6.54 -2.68
CA ILE A 228 0.03 -5.41 -1.94
C ILE A 228 -0.54 -5.42 -0.52
N SER A 229 0.31 -5.68 0.46
CA SER A 229 -0.06 -5.66 1.88
C SER A 229 0.57 -4.44 2.56
N ARG A 230 -0.26 -3.59 3.19
CA ARG A 230 0.19 -2.46 4.01
C ARG A 230 -0.34 -2.61 5.42
N ARG A 231 0.55 -2.65 6.39
CA ARG A 231 0.24 -2.95 7.79
C ARG A 231 0.72 -1.83 8.71
N GLY A 232 -0.19 -1.30 9.52
CA GLY A 232 0.11 -0.31 10.54
C GLY A 232 0.02 -0.91 11.94
N LYS A 233 1.02 -0.66 12.78
CA LYS A 233 0.98 -0.94 14.23
C LYS A 233 1.10 0.36 15.00
N LEU A 234 0.11 0.66 15.85
CA LEU A 234 0.04 1.94 16.54
C LEU A 234 0.14 1.76 18.07
N GLY A 235 1.13 2.44 18.65
CA GLY A 235 1.29 2.57 20.10
C GLY A 235 0.32 3.58 20.72
N ASN A 236 0.47 3.87 22.03
CA ASN A 236 -0.40 4.83 22.71
C ASN A 236 -0.31 6.21 22.07
N ASP A 237 -1.47 6.87 21.86
CA ASP A 237 -1.60 8.20 21.28
C ASP A 237 -0.88 8.38 19.93
N ALA A 238 -0.55 7.28 19.24
CA ALA A 238 0.03 7.31 17.91
C ALA A 238 -1.05 7.45 16.83
N SER A 239 -0.70 8.04 15.69
CA SER A 239 -1.60 8.16 14.54
C SER A 239 -0.95 7.73 13.24
N ILE A 240 -1.73 7.10 12.35
CA ILE A 240 -1.38 6.88 10.95
C ILE A 240 -2.54 7.34 10.06
N ASP A 241 -2.26 8.36 9.25
CA ASP A 241 -3.16 8.82 8.19
C ASP A 241 -2.74 8.20 6.85
N TRP A 242 -3.47 7.20 6.40
CA TRP A 242 -3.24 6.56 5.10
C TRP A 242 -4.00 7.28 3.99
N ALA A 243 -3.34 7.51 2.88
CA ALA A 243 -3.91 8.05 1.65
C ALA A 243 -3.42 7.23 0.45
N ILE A 244 -4.19 6.26 0.01
CA ILE A 244 -3.74 5.26 -0.96
C ILE A 244 -4.51 5.39 -2.26
N GLY A 245 -3.81 5.64 -3.36
CA GLY A 245 -4.32 5.62 -4.73
C GLY A 245 -4.01 4.29 -5.42
N VAL A 246 -5.00 3.40 -5.58
CA VAL A 246 -4.84 2.13 -6.29
C VAL A 246 -5.19 2.37 -7.76
N MET A 247 -4.17 2.78 -8.54
CA MET A 247 -4.29 3.22 -9.93
C MET A 247 -3.59 2.25 -10.91
N ASN A 248 -3.34 1.02 -10.50
CA ASN A 248 -2.70 -0.01 -11.33
C ASN A 248 -3.48 -0.28 -12.62
N GLU A 249 -2.82 -0.83 -13.63
CA GLU A 249 -3.45 -1.26 -14.88
C GLU A 249 -3.66 -2.78 -14.92
N GLY A 250 -2.81 -3.56 -14.24
CA GLY A 250 -2.95 -5.00 -14.06
C GLY A 250 -3.88 -5.39 -12.92
N ASN A 251 -4.07 -6.69 -12.73
CA ASN A 251 -4.89 -7.23 -11.64
C ASN A 251 -4.22 -7.01 -10.28
N VAL A 252 -5.00 -6.64 -9.28
CA VAL A 252 -4.50 -6.35 -7.93
C VAL A 252 -5.39 -6.96 -6.87
N VAL A 253 -4.76 -7.58 -5.89
CA VAL A 253 -5.33 -7.84 -4.57
C VAL A 253 -4.55 -7.01 -3.56
N ALA A 254 -5.25 -6.18 -2.81
CA ALA A 254 -4.67 -5.32 -1.78
C ALA A 254 -5.27 -5.62 -0.42
N ASP A 255 -4.44 -5.58 0.62
CA ASP A 255 -4.80 -5.88 2.00
C ASP A 255 -4.15 -4.83 2.92
N PHE A 256 -4.97 -3.88 3.38
CA PHE A 256 -4.53 -2.71 4.13
C PHE A 256 -5.09 -2.75 5.55
N ASP A 257 -4.25 -3.02 6.53
CA ASP A 257 -4.67 -3.19 7.91
C ASP A 257 -3.98 -2.20 8.85
N SER A 258 -4.67 -1.83 9.91
CA SER A 258 -4.13 -1.06 11.02
C SER A 258 -4.57 -1.64 12.36
N ASP A 259 -3.59 -2.00 13.19
CA ASP A 259 -3.79 -2.49 14.54
C ASP A 259 -3.57 -1.35 15.55
N LEU A 260 -4.66 -0.87 16.13
CA LEU A 260 -4.68 0.21 17.13
C LEU A 260 -4.42 -0.40 18.52
N LEU A 261 -3.16 -0.78 18.78
CA LEU A 261 -2.76 -1.50 20.00
C LEU A 261 -2.77 -0.59 21.24
N GLY A 262 -2.42 0.68 21.06
CA GLY A 262 -2.31 1.64 22.16
C GLY A 262 -3.62 2.37 22.46
N ASN A 263 -3.76 2.81 23.70
CA ASN A 263 -4.86 3.70 24.09
C ASN A 263 -4.75 5.04 23.36
N GLY A 264 -5.89 5.60 22.93
CA GLY A 264 -5.92 6.88 22.22
C GLY A 264 -5.31 6.86 20.82
N SER A 265 -4.94 5.69 20.29
CA SER A 265 -4.39 5.57 18.94
C SER A 265 -5.45 5.85 17.87
N HIS A 266 -5.00 6.35 16.71
CA HIS A 266 -5.91 6.79 15.64
C HIS A 266 -5.40 6.33 14.27
N ALA A 267 -6.26 5.71 13.48
CA ALA A 267 -5.99 5.41 12.08
C ALA A 267 -7.12 5.92 11.18
N ASP A 268 -6.78 6.76 10.20
CA ASP A 268 -7.63 7.11 9.07
C ASP A 268 -7.12 6.41 7.81
N LEU A 269 -7.93 5.55 7.22
CA LEU A 269 -7.55 4.76 6.05
C LEU A 269 -8.39 5.17 4.85
N LYS A 270 -7.80 6.01 3.98
CA LYS A 270 -8.45 6.58 2.79
C LYS A 270 -7.92 5.90 1.53
N VAL A 271 -8.81 5.28 0.76
CA VAL A 271 -8.48 4.58 -0.48
C VAL A 271 -9.25 5.16 -1.64
N VAL A 272 -8.54 5.51 -2.71
CA VAL A 272 -9.09 5.88 -4.00
C VAL A 272 -8.68 4.83 -5.03
N ALA A 273 -9.65 4.23 -5.72
CA ALA A 273 -9.39 3.24 -6.76
C ALA A 273 -10.00 3.63 -8.11
N LEU A 274 -9.28 3.38 -9.18
CA LEU A 274 -9.77 3.54 -10.55
C LEU A 274 -9.48 2.27 -11.36
N SER A 275 -10.54 1.55 -11.70
CA SER A 275 -10.47 0.29 -12.45
C SER A 275 -10.97 0.46 -13.89
N SER A 276 -10.25 -0.07 -14.86
CA SER A 276 -10.59 0.02 -16.30
C SER A 276 -10.29 -1.28 -17.06
N GLY A 277 -10.67 -1.34 -18.32
CA GLY A 277 -10.43 -2.49 -19.19
C GLY A 277 -11.17 -3.74 -18.73
N ARG A 278 -10.43 -4.79 -18.43
CA ARG A 278 -10.91 -6.06 -17.86
C ARG A 278 -10.26 -6.38 -16.52
N GLN A 279 -9.65 -5.39 -15.92
CA GLN A 279 -8.94 -5.47 -14.66
C GLN A 279 -9.85 -5.98 -13.53
N VAL A 280 -9.28 -6.75 -12.62
CA VAL A 280 -9.91 -7.13 -11.35
C VAL A 280 -9.09 -6.52 -10.22
N GLN A 281 -9.74 -5.70 -9.42
CA GLN A 281 -9.17 -5.15 -8.19
C GLN A 281 -10.00 -5.62 -7.00
N GLY A 282 -9.35 -6.24 -6.03
CA GLY A 282 -9.93 -6.59 -4.73
C GLY A 282 -9.17 -5.88 -3.63
N ILE A 283 -9.85 -5.07 -2.84
CA ILE A 283 -9.20 -4.24 -1.82
C ILE A 283 -9.89 -4.49 -0.49
N ASP A 284 -9.20 -5.18 0.41
CA ASP A 284 -9.56 -5.29 1.81
C ASP A 284 -8.93 -4.16 2.59
N THR A 285 -9.71 -3.56 3.47
CA THR A 285 -9.21 -2.60 4.46
C THR A 285 -9.73 -2.99 5.83
N ARG A 286 -8.84 -3.06 6.79
CA ARG A 286 -9.20 -3.41 8.16
C ARG A 286 -8.62 -2.42 9.15
N VAL A 287 -9.42 -2.04 10.13
CA VAL A 287 -8.94 -1.36 11.33
C VAL A 287 -9.40 -2.14 12.55
N THR A 288 -8.44 -2.56 13.37
CA THR A 288 -8.69 -3.32 14.58
C THR A 288 -8.37 -2.49 15.82
N ASN A 289 -9.39 -2.19 16.61
CA ASN A 289 -9.29 -1.43 17.85
C ASN A 289 -9.00 -2.36 19.02
N TYR A 290 -7.78 -2.31 19.58
CA TYR A 290 -7.37 -3.01 20.80
C TYR A 290 -7.31 -2.08 22.00
N GLY A 291 -6.83 -0.84 21.80
CA GLY A 291 -6.69 0.17 22.85
C GLY A 291 -8.00 0.86 23.20
N CYS A 292 -8.11 1.32 24.46
CA CYS A 292 -9.24 2.16 24.87
C CYS A 292 -9.20 3.52 24.17
N ASN A 293 -10.38 4.08 23.84
CA ASN A 293 -10.54 5.37 23.19
C ASN A 293 -9.77 5.47 21.84
N SER A 294 -9.52 4.35 21.20
CA SER A 294 -8.91 4.33 19.86
C SER A 294 -9.96 4.67 18.80
N ILE A 295 -9.52 5.31 17.72
CA ILE A 295 -10.40 5.74 16.62
C ILE A 295 -9.88 5.13 15.32
N GLY A 296 -10.76 4.40 14.61
CA GLY A 296 -10.45 3.76 13.36
C GLY A 296 -11.46 4.09 12.27
N ASN A 297 -11.04 4.82 11.24
CA ASN A 297 -11.91 5.21 10.14
C ASN A 297 -11.45 4.60 8.82
N ILE A 298 -12.40 4.13 8.01
CA ILE A 298 -12.16 3.61 6.67
C ILE A 298 -13.01 4.41 5.67
N LEU A 299 -12.38 4.96 4.64
CA LEU A 299 -13.04 5.69 3.57
C LEU A 299 -12.53 5.19 2.22
N GLN A 300 -13.39 4.49 1.47
CA GLN A 300 -13.07 3.90 0.18
C GLN A 300 -13.94 4.50 -0.92
N HIS A 301 -13.33 5.17 -1.90
CA HIS A 301 -14.04 5.64 -3.09
C HIS A 301 -13.44 5.03 -4.35
N GLY A 302 -14.28 4.42 -5.17
CA GLY A 302 -13.87 3.77 -6.41
C GLY A 302 -14.64 4.25 -7.63
N VAL A 303 -13.95 4.31 -8.75
CA VAL A 303 -14.58 4.51 -10.07
C VAL A 303 -14.24 3.33 -10.95
N ILE A 304 -15.26 2.81 -11.62
CA ILE A 304 -15.10 1.62 -12.45
C ILE A 304 -15.63 1.86 -13.87
N LEU A 305 -14.81 1.46 -14.82
CA LEU A 305 -14.98 1.70 -16.25
C LEU A 305 -15.08 0.36 -17.00
N GLU A 306 -15.64 0.40 -18.19
CA GLU A 306 -15.65 -0.68 -19.19
C GLU A 306 -16.14 -2.03 -18.65
N LYS A 307 -15.30 -3.06 -18.54
CA LYS A 307 -15.62 -4.42 -18.07
C LYS A 307 -14.83 -4.79 -16.82
N ALA A 308 -14.29 -3.80 -16.12
CA ALA A 308 -13.50 -4.05 -14.94
C ALA A 308 -14.36 -4.54 -13.77
N THR A 309 -13.71 -5.12 -12.78
CA THR A 309 -14.32 -5.54 -11.50
C THR A 309 -13.58 -4.87 -10.37
N LEU A 310 -14.32 -4.23 -9.46
CA LEU A 310 -13.80 -3.64 -8.24
C LEU A 310 -14.58 -4.16 -7.04
N THR A 311 -13.86 -4.71 -6.08
CA THR A 311 -14.44 -5.14 -4.80
C THR A 311 -13.79 -4.37 -3.67
N PHE A 312 -14.60 -3.70 -2.84
CA PHE A 312 -14.20 -3.12 -1.58
C PHE A 312 -14.74 -3.93 -0.42
N ASN A 313 -13.87 -4.32 0.48
CA ASN A 313 -14.23 -4.86 1.79
C ASN A 313 -13.71 -3.89 2.86
N GLY A 314 -14.59 -3.37 3.69
CA GLY A 314 -14.25 -2.52 4.83
C GLY A 314 -14.52 -3.28 6.12
N ILE A 315 -13.51 -3.49 6.97
CA ILE A 315 -13.62 -4.30 8.18
C ILE A 315 -13.24 -3.45 9.39
N GLY A 316 -14.24 -3.05 10.17
CA GLY A 316 -14.05 -2.44 11.48
C GLY A 316 -14.16 -3.52 12.57
N HIS A 317 -13.10 -3.72 13.34
CA HIS A 317 -13.09 -4.72 14.40
C HIS A 317 -12.74 -4.09 15.76
N ILE A 318 -13.68 -4.15 16.71
CA ILE A 318 -13.47 -3.66 18.07
C ILE A 318 -13.36 -4.84 19.01
N ILE A 319 -12.16 -5.05 19.53
CA ILE A 319 -11.83 -6.19 20.40
C ILE A 319 -12.40 -5.95 21.80
N LYS A 320 -12.72 -7.03 22.49
CA LYS A 320 -13.12 -6.98 23.90
C LYS A 320 -12.09 -6.28 24.76
N GLY A 321 -12.50 -5.23 25.48
CA GLY A 321 -11.65 -4.39 26.31
C GLY A 321 -11.32 -3.02 25.70
N ALA A 322 -11.53 -2.81 24.42
CA ALA A 322 -11.31 -1.52 23.73
C ALA A 322 -12.46 -0.52 24.02
N LYS A 323 -12.67 -0.18 25.28
CA LYS A 323 -13.76 0.73 25.71
C LYS A 323 -13.56 2.14 25.17
N GLY A 324 -14.64 2.76 24.77
CA GLY A 324 -14.64 4.11 24.19
C GLY A 324 -14.10 4.15 22.76
N ALA A 325 -13.86 3.00 22.12
CA ALA A 325 -13.40 2.97 20.74
C ALA A 325 -14.49 3.44 19.78
N ASP A 326 -14.07 4.04 18.66
CA ASP A 326 -14.91 4.45 17.53
C ASP A 326 -14.41 3.81 16.23
N ALA A 327 -15.33 3.19 15.47
CA ALA A 327 -15.03 2.55 14.20
C ALA A 327 -16.05 2.95 13.14
N GLN A 328 -15.66 3.84 12.22
CA GLN A 328 -16.53 4.31 11.15
C GLN A 328 -16.01 3.85 9.80
N GLN A 329 -16.93 3.48 8.90
CA GLN A 329 -16.53 3.10 7.54
C GLN A 329 -17.53 3.54 6.49
N GLU A 330 -16.99 3.97 5.35
CA GLU A 330 -17.76 4.32 4.17
C GLU A 330 -17.10 3.75 2.92
N SER A 331 -17.89 3.05 2.08
CA SER A 331 -17.43 2.54 0.78
C SER A 331 -18.37 3.01 -0.31
N ARG A 332 -17.87 3.78 -1.28
CA ARG A 332 -18.67 4.28 -2.41
C ARG A 332 -18.05 3.90 -3.74
N VAL A 333 -18.85 3.41 -4.67
CA VAL A 333 -18.40 3.11 -6.03
C VAL A 333 -19.29 3.76 -7.06
N LEU A 334 -18.67 4.48 -8.01
CA LEU A 334 -19.31 5.07 -9.17
C LEU A 334 -19.01 4.21 -10.40
N MET A 335 -20.08 3.68 -11.03
CA MET A 335 -19.96 2.91 -12.25
C MET A 335 -20.25 3.78 -13.49
N LEU A 336 -19.29 3.79 -14.43
CA LEU A 336 -19.41 4.47 -15.72
C LEU A 336 -19.72 3.52 -16.89
N SER A 337 -20.01 2.26 -16.58
CA SER A 337 -20.32 1.24 -17.60
C SER A 337 -21.28 0.21 -17.05
N ASP A 338 -22.28 -0.16 -17.86
CA ASP A 338 -23.23 -1.26 -17.57
C ASP A 338 -22.57 -2.65 -17.59
N GLN A 339 -21.35 -2.75 -18.14
CA GLN A 339 -20.60 -4.01 -18.21
C GLN A 339 -19.60 -4.17 -17.05
N ALA A 340 -19.45 -3.12 -16.26
CA ALA A 340 -18.61 -3.14 -15.06
C ALA A 340 -19.31 -3.90 -13.92
N ARG A 341 -18.51 -4.43 -13.00
CA ARG A 341 -19.02 -5.09 -11.79
C ARG A 341 -18.36 -4.52 -10.55
N SER A 342 -19.15 -4.20 -9.54
CA SER A 342 -18.64 -3.81 -8.24
C SER A 342 -19.33 -4.53 -7.10
N ASP A 343 -18.57 -4.84 -6.06
CA ASP A 343 -19.06 -5.30 -4.76
C ASP A 343 -18.50 -4.34 -3.66
N ALA A 344 -19.33 -3.97 -2.70
CA ALA A 344 -18.93 -3.21 -1.52
C ALA A 344 -19.49 -3.90 -0.27
N ASN A 345 -18.62 -4.44 0.55
CA ASN A 345 -18.97 -5.30 1.69
C ASN A 345 -18.46 -4.65 2.99
N PRO A 346 -19.25 -3.80 3.65
CA PRO A 346 -18.89 -3.29 4.96
C PRO A 346 -19.15 -4.35 6.03
N ILE A 347 -18.15 -4.60 6.89
CA ILE A 347 -18.16 -5.61 7.95
C ILE A 347 -17.83 -4.95 9.28
N LEU A 348 -18.68 -5.13 10.29
CA LEU A 348 -18.43 -4.71 11.65
C LEU A 348 -18.38 -5.91 12.58
N LEU A 349 -17.25 -6.07 13.27
CA LEU A 349 -17.01 -7.09 14.28
C LEU A 349 -16.88 -6.38 15.64
N ILE A 350 -17.90 -6.45 16.49
CA ILE A 350 -17.97 -5.66 17.71
C ILE A 350 -18.05 -6.58 18.92
N ASP A 351 -16.95 -6.70 19.67
CA ASP A 351 -16.85 -7.54 20.87
C ASP A 351 -16.97 -6.74 22.18
N GLU A 352 -17.07 -5.40 22.12
CA GLU A 352 -17.20 -4.50 23.26
C GLU A 352 -18.52 -3.71 23.22
N ASN A 353 -19.07 -3.39 24.41
CA ASN A 353 -20.37 -2.73 24.51
C ASN A 353 -20.31 -1.19 24.58
N ASP A 354 -19.24 -0.65 25.16
CA ASP A 354 -19.05 0.80 25.38
C ASP A 354 -18.24 1.37 24.22
N VAL A 355 -18.84 1.42 23.03
CA VAL A 355 -18.19 1.83 21.78
C VAL A 355 -19.17 2.50 20.83
N THR A 356 -18.62 3.23 19.85
CA THR A 356 -19.36 3.74 18.71
C THR A 356 -18.90 3.02 17.44
N ALA A 357 -19.84 2.62 16.58
CA ALA A 357 -19.50 2.01 15.31
C ALA A 357 -20.57 2.30 14.26
N GLY A 358 -20.18 2.51 13.02
CA GLY A 358 -21.09 2.74 11.92
C GLY A 358 -20.49 2.35 10.58
N HIS A 359 -21.36 1.97 9.64
CA HIS A 359 -20.93 1.75 8.28
C HIS A 359 -21.93 2.27 7.25
N ALA A 360 -21.42 2.62 6.07
CA ALA A 360 -22.21 2.96 4.91
C ALA A 360 -21.60 2.37 3.64
N ALA A 361 -22.43 1.90 2.73
CA ALA A 361 -21.99 1.48 1.40
C ALA A 361 -22.95 1.95 0.33
N SER A 362 -22.43 2.38 -0.81
CA SER A 362 -23.23 2.71 -1.98
C SER A 362 -22.50 2.36 -3.27
N ILE A 363 -23.23 1.76 -4.19
CA ILE A 363 -22.79 1.50 -5.56
C ILE A 363 -23.85 2.09 -6.47
N GLY A 364 -23.45 2.99 -7.35
CA GLY A 364 -24.37 3.67 -8.26
C GLY A 364 -23.76 3.93 -9.63
N GLN A 365 -24.63 4.14 -10.60
CA GLN A 365 -24.25 4.69 -11.90
C GLN A 365 -24.33 6.22 -11.85
N VAL A 366 -23.70 6.88 -12.80
CA VAL A 366 -23.88 8.32 -12.99
C VAL A 366 -25.33 8.59 -13.35
N ASP A 367 -25.95 9.54 -12.64
CA ASP A 367 -27.33 9.94 -12.93
C ASP A 367 -27.45 10.50 -14.36
N PRO A 368 -28.30 9.92 -15.21
CA PRO A 368 -28.51 10.43 -16.56
C PRO A 368 -28.98 11.88 -16.61
N GLU A 369 -29.70 12.35 -15.58
CA GLU A 369 -30.15 13.74 -15.50
C GLU A 369 -28.97 14.69 -15.22
N ASP A 370 -28.05 14.31 -14.33
CA ASP A 370 -26.84 15.07 -14.08
C ASP A 370 -25.99 15.17 -15.35
N MET A 371 -25.82 14.05 -16.06
CA MET A 371 -25.12 14.04 -17.36
C MET A 371 -25.81 14.93 -18.38
N TYR A 372 -27.15 14.83 -18.50
CA TYR A 372 -27.93 15.69 -19.41
C TYR A 372 -27.77 17.16 -19.05
N TYR A 373 -27.82 17.51 -17.77
CA TYR A 373 -27.61 18.87 -17.31
C TYR A 373 -26.27 19.44 -17.73
N LEU A 374 -25.17 18.70 -17.48
CA LEU A 374 -23.82 19.11 -17.85
C LEU A 374 -23.69 19.28 -19.39
N MET A 375 -24.20 18.33 -20.15
CA MET A 375 -24.20 18.39 -21.62
C MET A 375 -25.03 19.53 -22.16
N SER A 376 -26.19 19.86 -21.54
CA SER A 376 -27.02 21.00 -21.90
C SER A 376 -26.32 22.36 -21.70
N ARG A 377 -25.28 22.40 -20.86
CA ARG A 377 -24.40 23.57 -20.65
C ARG A 377 -23.24 23.65 -21.64
N GLY A 378 -23.21 22.77 -22.65
CA GLY A 378 -22.24 22.81 -23.75
C GLY A 378 -21.04 21.92 -23.56
N LEU A 379 -21.03 21.05 -22.53
CA LEU A 379 -19.98 20.05 -22.35
C LEU A 379 -20.26 18.84 -23.23
N ASP A 380 -19.22 18.31 -23.87
CA ASP A 380 -19.31 17.00 -24.49
C ASP A 380 -19.39 15.90 -23.42
N LYS A 381 -19.81 14.70 -23.83
CA LYS A 381 -20.04 13.59 -22.91
C LYS A 381 -18.78 13.22 -22.12
N ALA A 382 -17.62 13.17 -22.79
CA ALA A 382 -16.36 12.80 -22.16
C ALA A 382 -15.91 13.82 -21.09
N THR A 383 -16.11 15.11 -21.37
CA THR A 383 -15.82 16.18 -20.41
C THR A 383 -16.79 16.14 -19.22
N ALA A 384 -18.08 15.87 -19.48
CA ALA A 384 -19.07 15.73 -18.42
C ALA A 384 -18.75 14.54 -17.50
N GLU A 385 -18.43 13.36 -18.06
CA GLU A 385 -18.00 12.19 -17.30
C GLU A 385 -16.77 12.49 -16.43
N ARG A 386 -15.75 13.15 -16.97
CA ARG A 386 -14.55 13.55 -16.21
C ARG A 386 -14.89 14.45 -15.03
N LEU A 387 -15.78 15.43 -15.23
CA LEU A 387 -16.21 16.32 -14.15
C LEU A 387 -16.94 15.57 -13.03
N VAL A 388 -17.82 14.63 -13.38
CA VAL A 388 -18.54 13.81 -12.40
C VAL A 388 -17.55 12.94 -11.60
N VAL A 389 -16.64 12.25 -12.28
CA VAL A 389 -15.61 11.43 -11.63
C VAL A 389 -14.76 12.28 -10.69
N ARG A 390 -14.30 13.43 -11.16
CA ARG A 390 -13.47 14.34 -10.39
C ARG A 390 -14.18 14.88 -9.16
N GLY A 391 -15.45 15.20 -9.28
CA GLY A 391 -16.30 15.63 -8.16
C GLY A 391 -16.49 14.50 -7.13
N PHE A 392 -16.74 13.28 -7.60
CA PHE A 392 -16.94 12.11 -6.76
C PHE A 392 -15.67 11.72 -5.99
N LEU A 393 -14.54 11.58 -6.66
CA LEU A 393 -13.25 11.24 -6.02
C LEU A 393 -12.68 12.43 -5.24
N GLY A 394 -12.98 13.65 -5.67
CA GLY A 394 -12.51 14.88 -5.05
C GLY A 394 -12.85 14.99 -3.57
N SER A 395 -13.99 14.43 -3.15
CA SER A 395 -14.42 14.42 -1.75
C SER A 395 -13.44 13.66 -0.84
N VAL A 396 -12.79 12.61 -1.35
CA VAL A 396 -11.73 11.86 -0.61
C VAL A 396 -10.36 12.47 -0.84
N ILE A 397 -10.07 12.87 -2.08
CA ILE A 397 -8.75 13.43 -2.43
C ILE A 397 -8.46 14.70 -1.63
N VAL A 398 -9.47 15.51 -1.37
CA VAL A 398 -9.34 16.74 -0.56
C VAL A 398 -8.91 16.46 0.88
N GLU A 399 -9.29 15.30 1.42
CA GLU A 399 -8.91 14.85 2.76
C GLU A 399 -7.46 14.34 2.85
N ILE A 400 -6.77 14.19 1.71
CA ILE A 400 -5.36 13.76 1.67
C ILE A 400 -4.49 14.93 2.16
N PRO A 401 -3.69 14.76 3.20
CA PRO A 401 -3.01 15.87 3.85
C PRO A 401 -1.85 16.47 3.04
N VAL A 402 -1.27 15.71 2.09
CA VAL A 402 -0.11 16.11 1.28
C VAL A 402 -0.58 16.64 -0.07
N LYS A 403 -0.33 17.93 -0.35
CA LYS A 403 -0.80 18.61 -1.56
C LYS A 403 -0.25 17.98 -2.84
N GLU A 404 1.04 17.65 -2.85
CA GLU A 404 1.75 17.06 -3.98
C GLU A 404 1.10 15.73 -4.39
N VAL A 405 0.72 14.91 -3.42
CA VAL A 405 0.01 13.64 -3.64
C VAL A 405 -1.38 13.86 -4.22
N ARG A 406 -2.11 14.87 -3.72
CA ARG A 406 -3.42 15.22 -4.29
C ARG A 406 -3.30 15.59 -5.76
N ASP A 407 -2.35 16.46 -6.08
CA ASP A 407 -2.13 16.94 -7.44
C ASP A 407 -1.72 15.79 -8.37
N GLU A 408 -0.86 14.87 -7.91
CA GLU A 408 -0.43 13.68 -8.64
C GLU A 408 -1.57 12.68 -8.85
N MET A 409 -2.39 12.42 -7.82
CA MET A 409 -3.59 11.57 -7.96
C MET A 409 -4.57 12.14 -8.99
N ILE A 410 -4.82 13.45 -8.93
CA ILE A 410 -5.70 14.11 -9.90
C ILE A 410 -5.14 13.96 -11.31
N ALA A 411 -3.84 14.21 -11.51
CA ALA A 411 -3.19 14.06 -12.81
C ALA A 411 -3.28 12.62 -13.34
N THR A 412 -3.07 11.63 -12.48
CA THR A 412 -3.18 10.20 -12.83
C THR A 412 -4.61 9.82 -13.24
N ILE A 413 -5.62 10.32 -12.52
CA ILE A 413 -7.04 10.09 -12.85
C ILE A 413 -7.36 10.71 -14.22
N GLU A 414 -6.95 11.96 -14.46
CA GLU A 414 -7.16 12.64 -15.75
C GLU A 414 -6.46 11.91 -16.90
N GLU A 415 -5.23 11.45 -16.69
CA GLU A 415 -4.50 10.65 -17.66
C GLU A 415 -5.25 9.37 -18.04
N LYS A 416 -5.70 8.58 -17.04
CA LYS A 416 -6.45 7.35 -17.27
C LYS A 416 -7.78 7.61 -17.97
N LEU A 417 -8.48 8.67 -17.61
CA LEU A 417 -9.76 9.03 -18.26
C LEU A 417 -9.56 9.57 -19.69
N SER A 418 -8.40 10.15 -20.02
CA SER A 418 -8.10 10.68 -21.36
C SER A 418 -7.72 9.60 -22.39
N LYS A 419 -7.27 8.44 -21.94
CA LYS A 419 -6.91 7.30 -22.78
C LYS A 419 -8.12 6.50 -23.31
N ARG A 420 -9.33 6.95 -23.01
CA ARG A 420 -10.62 6.33 -23.42
C ARG A 420 -11.07 6.68 -24.81
#